data_ce1666de15eff0aa712427e4a2e4cc28
#
_entry.id   ce1666de15eff0aa712427e4a2e4cc28
#
_cell.length_a   1.000
_cell.length_b   1.000
_cell.length_c   1.000
_cell.angle_alpha   90.00
_cell.angle_beta   90.00
_cell.angle_gamma   90.00
#
_symmetry.space_group_name_H-M   'P 1'
#
loop_
_entity.id
_entity.type
_entity.pdbx_description
1 polymer ?
#
loop_
_entity_poly.entity_id
_entity_poly.type
_entity_poly.pdbx_seq_one_letter_code
_entity_poly.pdbx_strand_id
1 'polypeptide(L)'
;MTRSPAADQSLDAHLPGPLDASLLPPAVRSRFVENINGLRMHVLEAGFESPGRPCLLLLHGFPELAYSWRKLMPALADAGYHVVAPDQRGYGRTTGWDGRYEADLDEFRMLNLARDAIGLVHALGHRSVKAVIGHDFGSPVAAWCALVRPDVFRSVVLMSAPFGGPPALPFDTANQPALKRALTPDLPTALASLPRARKHYQWYYSTPEANRDMLDAPQGLHAFFRAYYHMKSADWTENRPHELPDWSAASMAQLPLYYVMNLDSDMPATVAPYMPGAEQVAACRWLPDHELAVYVAEYARVGFQGGLQWYRCSTGGRYVAEHQLFAGRKID
;
A
#
# COMPACT_ATOMS: atom_id res chain seq x y z
N MET A 1 -23.92 -35.75 -7.57
CA MET A 1 -24.34 -34.66 -8.49
C MET A 1 -23.07 -34.03 -9.05
N THR A 2 -22.73 -34.42 -10.25
CA THR A 2 -21.54 -33.98 -11.00
C THR A 2 -21.77 -32.55 -11.51
N ARG A 3 -20.95 -31.60 -11.10
CA ARG A 3 -20.96 -30.22 -11.64
C ARG A 3 -20.56 -30.26 -13.13
N SER A 4 -21.39 -29.64 -13.95
CA SER A 4 -21.19 -29.48 -15.38
C SER A 4 -19.97 -28.65 -15.71
N PRO A 5 -19.10 -29.01 -16.66
CA PRO A 5 -17.86 -28.26 -17.00
C PRO A 5 -18.09 -26.97 -17.76
N ALA A 6 -19.33 -26.55 -18.05
CA ALA A 6 -19.60 -25.38 -18.87
C ALA A 6 -19.58 -24.02 -18.12
N ALA A 7 -19.46 -24.00 -16.79
CA ALA A 7 -19.48 -22.78 -15.99
C ALA A 7 -18.07 -22.15 -15.77
N ASP A 8 -17.00 -22.86 -16.13
CA ASP A 8 -15.61 -22.43 -15.82
C ASP A 8 -14.94 -21.64 -16.95
N GLN A 9 -15.48 -21.70 -18.17
CA GLN A 9 -14.87 -21.01 -19.32
C GLN A 9 -15.25 -19.53 -19.46
N SER A 10 -16.25 -19.03 -18.72
CA SER A 10 -16.66 -17.61 -18.79
C SER A 10 -15.91 -16.68 -17.80
N LEU A 11 -15.25 -17.24 -16.80
CA LEU A 11 -14.48 -16.47 -15.81
C LEU A 11 -13.07 -16.11 -16.31
N ASP A 12 -12.49 -16.94 -17.17
CA ASP A 12 -11.14 -16.70 -17.72
C ASP A 12 -11.09 -15.55 -18.76
N ALA A 13 -12.21 -15.24 -19.41
CA ALA A 13 -12.26 -14.25 -20.49
C ALA A 13 -12.07 -12.79 -20.00
N HIS A 14 -12.04 -12.55 -18.67
CA HIS A 14 -11.95 -11.21 -18.08
C HIS A 14 -10.72 -11.02 -17.16
N LEU A 15 -9.87 -12.02 -17.01
CA LEU A 15 -8.65 -11.88 -16.21
C LEU A 15 -7.62 -10.99 -16.92
N PRO A 16 -6.97 -10.06 -16.20
CA PRO A 16 -5.96 -9.21 -16.81
C PRO A 16 -4.76 -10.03 -17.30
N GLY A 17 -4.26 -9.72 -18.49
CA GLY A 17 -2.97 -10.20 -18.98
C GLY A 17 -1.77 -9.52 -18.28
N PRO A 18 -0.53 -9.91 -18.61
CA PRO A 18 0.66 -9.18 -18.17
C PRO A 18 0.60 -7.71 -18.63
N LEU A 19 1.33 -6.84 -17.93
CA LEU A 19 1.51 -5.46 -18.37
C LEU A 19 2.31 -5.45 -19.69
N ASP A 20 1.92 -4.58 -20.61
CA ASP A 20 2.59 -4.45 -21.89
C ASP A 20 4.09 -4.14 -21.72
N ALA A 21 4.94 -4.89 -22.41
CA ALA A 21 6.38 -4.75 -22.30
C ALA A 21 6.88 -3.37 -22.73
N SER A 22 6.14 -2.66 -23.61
CA SER A 22 6.49 -1.29 -24.05
C SER A 22 6.39 -0.26 -22.92
N LEU A 23 5.67 -0.57 -21.84
CA LEU A 23 5.53 0.27 -20.65
C LEU A 23 6.63 0.04 -19.61
N LEU A 24 7.50 -0.94 -19.84
CA LEU A 24 8.54 -1.38 -18.90
C LEU A 24 9.94 -1.15 -19.45
N PRO A 25 10.95 -0.91 -18.59
CA PRO A 25 12.33 -0.97 -19.01
C PRO A 25 12.68 -2.35 -19.60
N PRO A 26 13.57 -2.45 -20.61
CA PRO A 26 13.87 -3.70 -21.32
C PRO A 26 14.29 -4.88 -20.42
N ALA A 27 14.91 -4.61 -19.28
CA ALA A 27 15.36 -5.62 -18.32
C ALA A 27 14.24 -6.07 -17.35
N VAL A 28 13.03 -5.53 -17.46
CA VAL A 28 11.90 -5.81 -16.57
C VAL A 28 10.84 -6.58 -17.32
N ARG A 29 10.43 -7.72 -16.80
CA ARG A 29 9.27 -8.47 -17.33
C ARG A 29 8.08 -8.42 -16.41
N SER A 30 6.89 -8.58 -16.97
CA SER A 30 5.61 -8.72 -16.28
C SER A 30 5.11 -10.16 -16.44
N ARG A 31 4.68 -10.80 -15.35
CA ARG A 31 4.04 -12.13 -15.38
C ARG A 31 3.13 -12.35 -14.17
N PHE A 32 2.52 -13.53 -14.12
CA PHE A 32 1.73 -13.96 -12.95
C PHE A 32 2.40 -15.15 -12.26
N VAL A 33 2.15 -15.24 -10.94
CA VAL A 33 2.48 -16.38 -10.10
C VAL A 33 1.17 -16.88 -9.48
N GLU A 34 0.85 -18.14 -9.75
CA GLU A 34 -0.43 -18.73 -9.38
C GLU A 34 -0.43 -19.27 -7.94
N ASN A 35 -1.62 -19.34 -7.33
CA ASN A 35 -1.86 -19.95 -6.02
C ASN A 35 -1.07 -19.34 -4.84
N ILE A 36 -0.87 -18.04 -4.85
CA ILE A 36 -0.22 -17.35 -3.74
C ILE A 36 -1.30 -17.01 -2.70
N ASN A 37 -1.50 -17.90 -1.73
CA ASN A 37 -2.50 -17.68 -0.66
C ASN A 37 -3.88 -17.32 -1.24
N GLY A 38 -4.32 -18.04 -2.26
CA GLY A 38 -5.58 -17.83 -2.99
C GLY A 38 -5.51 -16.78 -4.12
N LEU A 39 -4.36 -16.14 -4.31
CA LEU A 39 -4.19 -15.11 -5.35
C LEU A 39 -3.56 -15.69 -6.62
N ARG A 40 -3.96 -15.13 -7.76
CA ARG A 40 -3.15 -15.05 -8.97
C ARG A 40 -2.41 -13.73 -8.94
N MET A 41 -1.15 -13.77 -8.49
CA MET A 41 -0.38 -12.57 -8.17
C MET A 41 0.40 -12.07 -9.38
N HIS A 42 0.14 -10.85 -9.79
CA HIS A 42 0.94 -10.16 -10.80
C HIS A 42 2.26 -9.69 -10.20
N VAL A 43 3.35 -9.90 -10.92
CA VAL A 43 4.69 -9.47 -10.51
C VAL A 43 5.46 -8.84 -11.67
N LEU A 44 6.26 -7.84 -11.34
CA LEU A 44 7.36 -7.38 -12.17
C LEU A 44 8.65 -8.02 -11.67
N GLU A 45 9.51 -8.45 -12.58
CA GLU A 45 10.79 -9.09 -12.28
C GLU A 45 11.93 -8.52 -13.12
N ALA A 46 13.12 -8.43 -12.53
CA ALA A 46 14.39 -8.13 -13.21
C ALA A 46 15.51 -9.00 -12.66
N GLY A 47 16.51 -9.30 -13.48
CA GLY A 47 17.62 -10.17 -13.09
C GLY A 47 17.27 -11.65 -12.96
N PHE A 48 16.14 -12.07 -13.52
CA PHE A 48 15.61 -13.43 -13.50
C PHE A 48 16.35 -14.39 -14.43
N GLU A 49 17.14 -13.88 -15.38
CA GLU A 49 17.83 -14.66 -16.40
C GLU A 49 18.98 -15.51 -15.82
N SER A 50 19.50 -15.10 -14.66
CA SER A 50 20.61 -15.77 -14.00
C SER A 50 20.14 -16.50 -12.74
N PRO A 51 20.05 -17.83 -12.75
CA PRO A 51 19.65 -18.60 -11.56
C PRO A 51 20.59 -18.38 -10.38
N GLY A 52 20.04 -18.45 -9.16
CA GLY A 52 20.81 -18.38 -7.93
C GLY A 52 21.15 -16.97 -7.44
N ARG A 53 20.74 -15.92 -8.14
CA ARG A 53 20.86 -14.55 -7.62
C ARG A 53 20.10 -14.38 -6.32
N PRO A 54 20.66 -13.67 -5.30
CA PRO A 54 19.92 -13.32 -4.09
C PRO A 54 18.70 -12.44 -4.46
N CYS A 55 17.54 -12.74 -3.86
CA CYS A 55 16.30 -12.05 -4.17
C CYS A 55 16.14 -10.78 -3.31
N LEU A 56 15.59 -9.74 -3.94
CA LEU A 56 15.02 -8.55 -3.30
C LEU A 56 13.52 -8.52 -3.56
N LEU A 57 12.72 -8.34 -2.51
CA LEU A 57 11.27 -8.19 -2.61
C LEU A 57 10.89 -6.73 -2.36
N LEU A 58 10.20 -6.09 -3.32
CA LEU A 58 9.83 -4.68 -3.29
C LEU A 58 8.32 -4.53 -3.15
N LEU A 59 7.86 -3.95 -2.04
CA LEU A 59 6.45 -3.82 -1.68
C LEU A 59 6.02 -2.34 -1.79
N HIS A 60 5.06 -2.06 -2.67
CA HIS A 60 4.52 -0.71 -2.89
C HIS A 60 3.50 -0.31 -1.83
N GLY A 61 3.12 0.96 -1.79
CA GLY A 61 2.09 1.51 -0.92
C GLY A 61 0.80 1.89 -1.64
N PHE A 62 0.08 2.86 -1.09
CA PHE A 62 -1.19 3.37 -1.61
C PHE A 62 -1.05 4.83 -2.08
N PRO A 63 -1.58 5.19 -3.22
CA PRO A 63 -2.24 4.40 -4.26
C PRO A 63 -1.25 4.01 -5.38
N GLU A 64 -0.31 3.16 -5.06
CA GLU A 64 0.76 2.74 -5.97
C GLU A 64 0.53 1.31 -6.50
N LEU A 65 1.50 0.80 -7.28
CA LEU A 65 1.50 -0.51 -7.93
C LEU A 65 2.94 -1.06 -7.97
N ALA A 66 3.12 -2.32 -8.33
CA ALA A 66 4.43 -2.87 -8.69
C ALA A 66 5.19 -1.97 -9.68
N TYR A 67 4.45 -1.30 -10.55
CA TYR A 67 4.95 -0.37 -11.55
C TYR A 67 5.77 0.79 -10.97
N SER A 68 5.56 1.18 -9.71
CA SER A 68 6.33 2.22 -9.03
C SER A 68 7.82 1.88 -8.94
N TRP A 69 8.17 0.61 -8.89
CA TRP A 69 9.53 0.11 -8.76
C TRP A 69 10.30 0.01 -10.09
N ARG A 70 9.64 0.11 -11.25
CA ARG A 70 10.19 -0.16 -12.58
C ARG A 70 11.52 0.54 -12.87
N LYS A 71 11.69 1.80 -12.39
CA LYS A 71 12.90 2.61 -12.64
C LYS A 71 14.08 2.17 -11.77
N LEU A 72 13.82 1.58 -10.60
CA LEU A 72 14.85 1.11 -9.68
C LEU A 72 15.31 -0.32 -10.01
N MET A 73 14.40 -1.15 -10.51
CA MET A 73 14.63 -2.58 -10.73
C MET A 73 15.83 -2.90 -11.62
N PRO A 74 16.08 -2.22 -12.74
CA PRO A 74 17.25 -2.49 -13.57
C PRO A 74 18.58 -2.31 -12.83
N ALA A 75 18.75 -1.21 -12.10
CA ALA A 75 19.97 -0.93 -11.34
C ALA A 75 20.23 -1.99 -10.24
N LEU A 76 19.19 -2.48 -9.60
CA LEU A 76 19.31 -3.57 -8.63
C LEU A 76 19.64 -4.92 -9.29
N ALA A 77 19.10 -5.19 -10.48
CA ALA A 77 19.43 -6.37 -11.26
C ALA A 77 20.89 -6.34 -11.76
N ASP A 78 21.37 -5.18 -12.20
CA ASP A 78 22.77 -4.96 -12.58
C ASP A 78 23.73 -5.14 -11.41
N ALA A 79 23.26 -4.83 -10.18
CA ALA A 79 23.99 -5.11 -8.94
C ALA A 79 23.97 -6.60 -8.53
N GLY A 80 23.40 -7.48 -9.36
CA GLY A 80 23.46 -8.94 -9.18
C GLY A 80 22.27 -9.54 -8.43
N TYR A 81 21.16 -8.82 -8.27
CA TYR A 81 19.97 -9.33 -7.57
C TYR A 81 18.90 -9.85 -8.55
N HIS A 82 18.12 -10.84 -8.08
CA HIS A 82 16.80 -11.12 -8.62
C HIS A 82 15.81 -10.19 -7.91
N VAL A 83 15.22 -9.26 -8.62
CA VAL A 83 14.36 -8.21 -8.09
C VAL A 83 12.91 -8.50 -8.43
N VAL A 84 12.04 -8.56 -7.43
CA VAL A 84 10.64 -8.90 -7.59
C VAL A 84 9.76 -7.84 -6.93
N ALA A 85 8.80 -7.33 -7.68
CA ALA A 85 7.81 -6.37 -7.19
C ALA A 85 6.40 -6.89 -7.52
N PRO A 86 5.61 -7.37 -6.53
CA PRO A 86 4.22 -7.76 -6.77
C PRO A 86 3.28 -6.53 -6.80
N ASP A 87 2.20 -6.63 -7.57
CA ASP A 87 0.96 -5.94 -7.21
C ASP A 87 0.39 -6.68 -5.99
N GLN A 88 0.40 -6.05 -4.83
CA GLN A 88 -0.01 -6.69 -3.59
C GLN A 88 -1.53 -6.94 -3.59
N ARG A 89 -2.04 -7.75 -2.63
CA ARG A 89 -3.48 -8.04 -2.49
C ARG A 89 -4.31 -6.76 -2.47
N GLY A 90 -5.30 -6.68 -3.35
CA GLY A 90 -6.16 -5.51 -3.47
C GLY A 90 -5.71 -4.49 -4.50
N TYR A 91 -4.63 -4.77 -5.26
CA TYR A 91 -4.06 -3.79 -6.20
C TYR A 91 -3.82 -4.37 -7.59
N GLY A 92 -3.86 -3.48 -8.56
CA GLY A 92 -3.38 -3.69 -9.92
C GLY A 92 -3.94 -4.94 -10.58
N ARG A 93 -3.05 -5.78 -11.12
CA ARG A 93 -3.41 -6.97 -11.90
C ARG A 93 -3.53 -8.25 -11.06
N THR A 94 -3.22 -8.21 -9.77
CA THR A 94 -3.42 -9.31 -8.84
C THR A 94 -4.92 -9.56 -8.63
N THR A 95 -5.36 -10.81 -8.78
CA THR A 95 -6.75 -11.24 -8.63
C THR A 95 -6.88 -12.35 -7.58
N GLY A 96 -8.12 -12.74 -7.25
CA GLY A 96 -8.41 -13.74 -6.22
C GLY A 96 -8.77 -13.15 -4.86
N TRP A 97 -9.12 -11.85 -4.82
CA TRP A 97 -9.60 -11.12 -3.65
C TRP A 97 -10.96 -10.47 -3.93
N ASP A 98 -11.71 -10.15 -2.89
CA ASP A 98 -13.03 -9.52 -3.00
C ASP A 98 -12.91 -7.98 -2.95
N GLY A 99 -13.35 -7.31 -4.02
CA GLY A 99 -13.31 -5.86 -4.18
C GLY A 99 -14.50 -5.10 -3.57
N ARG A 100 -15.43 -5.76 -2.90
CA ARG A 100 -16.58 -5.11 -2.27
C ARG A 100 -16.18 -4.46 -0.94
N TYR A 101 -16.85 -3.39 -0.56
CA TYR A 101 -16.63 -2.78 0.76
C TYR A 101 -16.90 -3.77 1.89
N GLU A 102 -17.96 -4.58 1.78
CA GLU A 102 -18.39 -5.58 2.75
C GLU A 102 -17.55 -6.87 2.76
N ALA A 103 -16.49 -6.94 1.94
CA ALA A 103 -15.59 -8.10 1.90
C ALA A 103 -15.02 -8.44 3.28
N ASP A 104 -14.65 -9.71 3.45
CA ASP A 104 -14.02 -10.16 4.68
C ASP A 104 -12.65 -9.49 4.87
N LEU A 105 -12.53 -8.67 5.90
CA LEU A 105 -11.29 -7.98 6.23
C LEU A 105 -10.17 -8.93 6.69
N ASP A 106 -10.49 -10.16 7.07
CA ASP A 106 -9.47 -11.15 7.45
C ASP A 106 -8.50 -11.46 6.32
N GLU A 107 -8.93 -11.28 5.06
CA GLU A 107 -8.04 -11.41 3.91
C GLU A 107 -7.00 -10.28 3.82
N PHE A 108 -7.32 -9.08 4.32
CA PHE A 108 -6.50 -7.88 4.17
C PHE A 108 -5.71 -7.51 5.44
N ARG A 109 -5.84 -8.31 6.53
CA ARG A 109 -5.10 -8.07 7.75
C ARG A 109 -3.59 -8.24 7.55
N MET A 110 -2.80 -7.54 8.33
CA MET A 110 -1.34 -7.43 8.18
C MET A 110 -0.61 -8.79 8.11
N LEU A 111 -0.97 -9.74 8.98
CA LEU A 111 -0.34 -11.06 8.98
C LEU A 111 -0.72 -11.90 7.75
N ASN A 112 -1.88 -11.66 7.14
CA ASN A 112 -2.24 -12.31 5.89
C ASN A 112 -1.47 -11.71 4.69
N LEU A 113 -1.23 -10.39 4.69
CA LEU A 113 -0.35 -9.75 3.70
C LEU A 113 1.10 -10.29 3.81
N ALA A 114 1.59 -10.52 5.03
CA ALA A 114 2.87 -11.17 5.23
C ALA A 114 2.87 -12.63 4.70
N ARG A 115 1.75 -13.38 4.83
CA ARG A 115 1.61 -14.71 4.22
C ARG A 115 1.66 -14.66 2.69
N ASP A 116 1.08 -13.65 2.07
CA ASP A 116 1.16 -13.43 0.63
C ASP A 116 2.63 -13.28 0.19
N ALA A 117 3.39 -12.45 0.90
CA ALA A 117 4.82 -12.24 0.63
C ALA A 117 5.65 -13.53 0.83
N ILE A 118 5.41 -14.29 1.90
CA ILE A 118 6.07 -15.58 2.15
C ILE A 118 5.74 -16.57 1.03
N GLY A 119 4.46 -16.68 0.67
CA GLY A 119 3.99 -17.56 -0.40
C GLY A 119 4.67 -17.24 -1.73
N LEU A 120 4.76 -15.95 -2.08
CA LEU A 120 5.44 -15.49 -3.29
C LEU A 120 6.92 -15.87 -3.29
N VAL A 121 7.66 -15.61 -2.20
CA VAL A 121 9.08 -15.96 -2.08
C VAL A 121 9.32 -17.45 -2.36
N HIS A 122 8.49 -18.32 -1.75
CA HIS A 122 8.63 -19.77 -1.93
C HIS A 122 8.19 -20.23 -3.33
N ALA A 123 7.13 -19.66 -3.91
CA ALA A 123 6.67 -19.99 -5.26
C ALA A 123 7.70 -19.59 -6.33
N LEU A 124 8.52 -18.59 -6.06
CA LEU A 124 9.66 -18.19 -6.92
C LEU A 124 10.91 -19.07 -6.72
N GLY A 125 10.85 -20.08 -5.87
CA GLY A 125 11.95 -21.00 -5.61
C GLY A 125 13.00 -20.50 -4.60
N HIS A 126 12.74 -19.37 -3.94
CA HIS A 126 13.62 -18.82 -2.92
C HIS A 126 13.28 -19.36 -1.52
N ARG A 127 14.30 -19.71 -0.73
CA ARG A 127 14.12 -20.03 0.70
C ARG A 127 14.13 -18.80 1.58
N SER A 128 14.81 -17.75 1.12
CA SER A 128 14.87 -16.45 1.79
C SER A 128 15.16 -15.35 0.77
N VAL A 129 14.87 -14.12 1.14
CA VAL A 129 15.25 -12.93 0.38
C VAL A 129 16.34 -12.17 1.11
N LYS A 130 17.24 -11.54 0.36
CA LYS A 130 18.33 -10.73 0.93
C LYS A 130 17.76 -9.54 1.70
N ALA A 131 16.75 -8.88 1.11
CA ALA A 131 16.00 -7.84 1.77
C ALA A 131 14.54 -7.80 1.28
N VAL A 132 13.64 -7.38 2.16
CA VAL A 132 12.32 -6.89 1.81
C VAL A 132 12.32 -5.37 1.96
N ILE A 133 11.84 -4.68 0.93
CA ILE A 133 11.87 -3.22 0.83
C ILE A 133 10.43 -2.74 0.69
N GLY A 134 9.95 -1.95 1.62
CA GLY A 134 8.59 -1.42 1.60
C GLY A 134 8.57 0.10 1.49
N HIS A 135 7.63 0.62 0.70
CA HIS A 135 7.34 2.04 0.59
C HIS A 135 5.90 2.33 1.02
N ASP A 136 5.67 3.44 1.73
CA ASP A 136 4.36 3.85 2.24
C ASP A 136 3.69 2.69 3.02
N PHE A 137 2.48 2.23 2.67
CA PHE A 137 1.84 1.09 3.33
C PHE A 137 2.58 -0.25 3.13
N GLY A 138 3.43 -0.36 2.11
CA GLY A 138 4.35 -1.49 1.95
C GLY A 138 5.41 -1.57 3.05
N SER A 139 5.77 -0.45 3.71
CA SER A 139 6.73 -0.43 4.81
C SER A 139 6.26 -1.24 6.04
N PRO A 140 5.07 -1.02 6.62
CA PRO A 140 4.60 -1.89 7.70
C PRO A 140 4.46 -3.35 7.27
N VAL A 141 4.08 -3.66 6.02
CA VAL A 141 4.06 -5.06 5.54
C VAL A 141 5.47 -5.64 5.55
N ALA A 142 6.47 -4.93 5.01
CA ALA A 142 7.87 -5.36 5.02
C ALA A 142 8.41 -5.55 6.44
N ALA A 143 8.08 -4.62 7.36
CA ALA A 143 8.46 -4.72 8.77
C ALA A 143 7.87 -5.97 9.43
N TRP A 144 6.58 -6.23 9.23
CA TRP A 144 5.95 -7.44 9.74
C TRP A 144 6.51 -8.72 9.13
N CYS A 145 6.84 -8.72 7.85
CA CYS A 145 7.55 -9.84 7.22
C CYS A 145 8.88 -10.15 7.96
N ALA A 146 9.71 -9.13 8.18
CA ALA A 146 10.99 -9.30 8.89
C ALA A 146 10.80 -9.69 10.37
N LEU A 147 9.80 -9.13 11.04
CA LEU A 147 9.51 -9.42 12.45
C LEU A 147 9.03 -10.86 12.66
N VAL A 148 8.13 -11.36 11.81
CA VAL A 148 7.51 -12.68 11.99
C VAL A 148 8.35 -13.80 11.39
N ARG A 149 9.12 -13.55 10.33
CA ARG A 149 9.93 -14.54 9.61
C ARG A 149 11.33 -14.00 9.27
N PRO A 150 12.19 -13.70 10.28
CA PRO A 150 13.58 -13.27 10.03
C PRO A 150 14.43 -14.34 9.33
N ASP A 151 14.00 -15.60 9.38
CA ASP A 151 14.61 -16.70 8.64
C ASP A 151 14.37 -16.58 7.11
N VAL A 152 13.26 -15.97 6.68
CA VAL A 152 12.93 -15.72 5.27
C VAL A 152 13.39 -14.32 4.85
N PHE A 153 13.12 -13.30 5.63
CA PHE A 153 13.42 -11.89 5.33
C PHE A 153 14.64 -11.43 6.11
N ARG A 154 15.82 -11.48 5.48
CA ARG A 154 17.13 -11.32 6.14
C ARG A 154 17.47 -9.87 6.50
N SER A 155 16.90 -8.92 5.78
CA SER A 155 17.03 -7.50 6.04
C SER A 155 15.73 -6.79 5.62
N VAL A 156 15.50 -5.62 6.18
CA VAL A 156 14.34 -4.78 5.83
C VAL A 156 14.76 -3.35 5.55
N VAL A 157 14.14 -2.74 4.55
CA VAL A 157 14.23 -1.30 4.27
C VAL A 157 12.83 -0.71 4.33
N LEU A 158 12.65 0.31 5.14
CA LEU A 158 11.38 1.01 5.33
C LEU A 158 11.49 2.42 4.75
N MET A 159 10.60 2.76 3.82
CA MET A 159 10.59 4.04 3.13
C MET A 159 9.28 4.78 3.39
N SER A 160 9.36 6.03 3.81
CA SER A 160 8.25 6.98 4.01
C SER A 160 7.25 6.66 5.13
N ALA A 161 7.18 5.45 5.65
CA ALA A 161 6.34 5.10 6.79
C ALA A 161 7.17 4.35 7.84
N PRO A 162 7.38 4.94 9.03
CA PRO A 162 8.12 4.29 10.09
C PRO A 162 7.32 3.12 10.69
N PHE A 163 8.03 2.14 11.25
CA PHE A 163 7.43 1.04 11.99
C PHE A 163 7.71 1.20 13.48
N GLY A 164 6.67 1.41 14.26
CA GLY A 164 6.77 1.60 15.72
C GLY A 164 6.91 0.30 16.53
N GLY A 165 7.00 -0.85 15.86
CA GLY A 165 6.99 -2.16 16.52
C GLY A 165 5.58 -2.72 16.73
N PRO A 166 5.48 -3.96 17.23
CA PRO A 166 4.19 -4.54 17.64
C PRO A 166 3.64 -3.79 18.85
N PRO A 167 2.30 -3.84 19.07
CA PRO A 167 1.69 -3.24 20.24
C PRO A 167 2.29 -3.79 21.54
N ALA A 168 2.33 -2.96 22.58
CA ALA A 168 2.66 -3.43 23.91
C ALA A 168 1.64 -4.45 24.42
N LEU A 169 2.05 -5.33 25.32
CA LEU A 169 1.17 -6.26 25.99
C LEU A 169 0.31 -5.51 27.02
N PRO A 170 -1.00 -5.42 26.83
CA PRO A 170 -1.90 -4.92 27.85
C PRO A 170 -2.48 -6.10 28.63
N PHE A 171 -1.64 -7.00 29.14
CA PHE A 171 -2.15 -8.10 29.94
C PHE A 171 -2.58 -7.58 31.30
N ASP A 172 -3.88 -7.73 31.56
CA ASP A 172 -4.41 -7.59 32.89
C ASP A 172 -4.13 -8.90 33.62
N THR A 173 -3.09 -8.91 34.43
CA THR A 173 -2.70 -10.04 35.27
C THR A 173 -2.77 -9.66 36.72
N ALA A 174 -2.82 -10.66 37.62
CA ALA A 174 -2.83 -10.43 39.06
C ALA A 174 -1.63 -9.60 39.56
N ASN A 175 -0.51 -9.66 38.85
CA ASN A 175 0.73 -8.98 39.21
C ASN A 175 0.97 -7.66 38.45
N GLN A 176 0.20 -7.44 37.38
CA GLN A 176 0.37 -6.27 36.51
C GLN A 176 -1.00 -5.92 35.90
N PRO A 177 -1.81 -5.10 36.59
CA PRO A 177 -3.08 -4.66 36.04
C PRO A 177 -2.85 -3.91 34.74
N ALA A 178 -3.76 -4.08 33.78
CA ALA A 178 -3.73 -3.36 32.52
C ALA A 178 -3.60 -1.85 32.81
N LEU A 179 -2.60 -1.21 32.24
CA LEU A 179 -2.51 0.24 32.24
C LEU A 179 -3.82 0.76 31.63
N LYS A 180 -4.68 1.35 32.46
CA LYS A 180 -5.82 2.11 31.93
C LYS A 180 -5.20 3.16 31.03
N ARG A 181 -5.28 2.92 29.72
CA ARG A 181 -4.89 3.92 28.73
C ARG A 181 -5.69 5.16 29.08
N ALA A 182 -4.98 6.20 29.55
CA ALA A 182 -5.63 7.48 29.78
C ALA A 182 -6.43 7.77 28.52
N LEU A 183 -7.73 8.05 28.69
CA LEU A 183 -8.60 8.44 27.58
C LEU A 183 -7.99 9.70 26.96
N THR A 184 -6.99 9.52 26.10
CA THR A 184 -6.65 10.56 25.13
C THR A 184 -7.96 10.83 24.41
N PRO A 185 -8.40 12.07 24.30
CA PRO A 185 -9.56 12.38 23.49
C PRO A 185 -9.42 11.61 22.19
N ASP A 186 -10.47 10.89 21.80
CA ASP A 186 -10.51 10.18 20.55
C ASP A 186 -10.06 11.16 19.44
N LEU A 187 -8.90 10.89 18.84
CA LEU A 187 -8.29 11.83 17.91
C LEU A 187 -9.24 12.29 16.79
N PRO A 188 -10.09 11.43 16.21
CA PRO A 188 -11.16 11.84 15.30
C PRO A 188 -12.07 12.92 15.90
N THR A 189 -12.56 12.73 17.10
CA THR A 189 -13.41 13.71 17.79
C THR A 189 -12.67 15.01 18.07
N ALA A 190 -11.41 14.93 18.50
CA ALA A 190 -10.59 16.10 18.76
C ALA A 190 -10.31 16.90 17.47
N LEU A 191 -10.02 16.24 16.34
CA LEU A 191 -9.84 16.89 15.04
C LEU A 191 -11.13 17.55 14.54
N ALA A 192 -12.28 16.88 14.69
CA ALA A 192 -13.58 17.41 14.30
C ALA A 192 -14.01 18.63 15.15
N SER A 193 -13.51 18.74 16.38
CA SER A 193 -13.83 19.84 17.31
C SER A 193 -12.93 21.07 17.15
N LEU A 194 -11.95 21.05 16.24
CA LEU A 194 -11.11 22.22 15.96
C LEU A 194 -11.95 23.38 15.38
N PRO A 195 -11.54 24.65 15.57
CA PRO A 195 -12.20 25.82 14.95
C PRO A 195 -12.39 25.68 13.43
N ARG A 196 -11.44 25.06 12.74
CA ARG A 196 -11.58 24.51 11.38
C ARG A 196 -11.62 23.01 11.51
N ALA A 197 -12.81 22.44 11.49
CA ALA A 197 -13.04 21.01 11.69
C ALA A 197 -12.25 20.14 10.67
N ARG A 198 -11.58 19.10 11.17
CA ARG A 198 -10.67 18.25 10.40
C ARG A 198 -11.00 16.77 10.57
N LYS A 199 -10.50 15.96 9.64
CA LYS A 199 -10.45 14.50 9.72
C LYS A 199 -9.11 13.99 9.22
N HIS A 200 -8.58 12.94 9.80
CA HIS A 200 -7.38 12.28 9.29
C HIS A 200 -7.74 11.41 8.08
N TYR A 201 -6.90 11.40 7.03
CA TYR A 201 -7.17 10.71 5.77
C TYR A 201 -7.44 9.21 5.92
N GLN A 202 -6.82 8.53 6.89
CA GLN A 202 -7.01 7.09 7.10
C GLN A 202 -8.45 6.74 7.50
N TRP A 203 -9.12 7.59 8.30
CA TRP A 203 -10.54 7.40 8.61
C TRP A 203 -11.42 7.65 7.40
N TYR A 204 -11.12 8.68 6.59
CA TYR A 204 -11.82 8.89 5.33
C TYR A 204 -11.65 7.67 4.40
N TYR A 205 -10.43 7.15 4.24
CA TYR A 205 -10.17 5.96 3.42
C TYR A 205 -10.85 4.68 3.97
N SER A 206 -11.29 4.69 5.21
CA SER A 206 -12.02 3.59 5.82
C SER A 206 -13.53 3.69 5.64
N THR A 207 -14.04 4.75 5.02
CA THR A 207 -15.47 4.92 4.74
C THR A 207 -15.91 4.21 3.45
N PRO A 208 -17.20 3.87 3.31
CA PRO A 208 -17.72 3.24 2.09
C PRO A 208 -17.70 4.16 0.86
N GLU A 209 -17.69 5.48 1.06
CA GLU A 209 -17.72 6.48 0.00
C GLU A 209 -16.36 6.65 -0.70
N ALA A 210 -15.25 6.48 0.02
CA ALA A 210 -13.91 6.86 -0.41
C ALA A 210 -13.48 6.25 -1.76
N ASN A 211 -13.87 4.99 -2.03
CA ASN A 211 -13.58 4.35 -3.31
C ASN A 211 -14.27 5.06 -4.46
N ARG A 212 -15.57 5.31 -4.31
CA ARG A 212 -16.38 5.96 -5.36
C ARG A 212 -15.95 7.41 -5.56
N ASP A 213 -15.74 8.16 -4.47
CA ASP A 213 -15.32 9.55 -4.53
C ASP A 213 -14.05 9.72 -5.35
N MET A 214 -13.04 8.85 -5.13
CA MET A 214 -11.78 8.91 -5.87
C MET A 214 -11.89 8.38 -7.31
N LEU A 215 -12.69 7.32 -7.52
CA LEU A 215 -12.86 6.73 -8.86
C LEU A 215 -13.65 7.66 -9.79
N ASP A 216 -14.70 8.27 -9.26
CA ASP A 216 -15.59 9.18 -9.97
C ASP A 216 -15.21 10.66 -9.71
N ALA A 217 -13.93 10.94 -9.45
CA ALA A 217 -13.43 12.27 -9.15
C ALA A 217 -13.96 13.31 -10.18
N PRO A 218 -14.57 14.42 -9.74
CA PRO A 218 -15.19 15.41 -10.66
C PRO A 218 -14.24 15.98 -11.71
N GLN A 219 -12.94 16.10 -11.37
CA GLN A 219 -11.89 16.54 -12.31
C GLN A 219 -11.39 15.42 -13.24
N GLY A 220 -11.94 14.22 -13.12
CA GLY A 220 -11.48 13.01 -13.79
C GLY A 220 -10.28 12.36 -13.09
N LEU A 221 -10.19 11.03 -13.23
CA LEU A 221 -9.20 10.20 -12.51
C LEU A 221 -7.75 10.59 -12.83
N HIS A 222 -7.46 10.99 -14.08
CA HIS A 222 -6.11 11.44 -14.47
C HIS A 222 -5.70 12.71 -13.73
N ALA A 223 -6.56 13.74 -13.74
CA ALA A 223 -6.29 14.99 -13.04
C ALA A 223 -6.24 14.81 -11.52
N PHE A 224 -7.10 13.93 -10.97
CA PHE A 224 -7.03 13.55 -9.56
C PHE A 224 -5.65 12.99 -9.21
N PHE A 225 -5.16 11.97 -9.93
CA PHE A 225 -3.85 11.39 -9.68
C PHE A 225 -2.71 12.39 -9.88
N ARG A 226 -2.80 13.26 -10.91
CA ARG A 226 -1.78 14.28 -11.17
C ARG A 226 -1.66 15.24 -9.98
N ALA A 227 -2.78 15.76 -9.47
CA ALA A 227 -2.81 16.66 -8.31
C ALA A 227 -2.35 15.93 -7.03
N TYR A 228 -2.83 14.72 -6.82
CA TYR A 228 -2.51 13.91 -5.63
C TYR A 228 -1.00 13.62 -5.53
N TYR A 229 -0.38 13.14 -6.61
CA TYR A 229 1.05 12.86 -6.61
C TYR A 229 1.89 14.14 -6.57
N HIS A 230 1.44 15.23 -7.20
CA HIS A 230 2.13 16.51 -7.13
C HIS A 230 2.23 17.01 -5.67
N MET A 231 1.13 17.03 -4.94
CA MET A 231 1.13 17.46 -3.52
C MET A 231 2.04 16.61 -2.62
N LYS A 232 2.29 15.35 -2.98
CA LYS A 232 3.15 14.43 -2.23
C LYS A 232 4.60 14.44 -2.70
N SER A 233 4.92 15.20 -3.73
CA SER A 233 6.25 15.26 -4.32
C SER A 233 7.08 16.45 -3.82
N ALA A 234 8.37 16.41 -4.11
CA ALA A 234 9.27 17.55 -3.87
C ALA A 234 9.02 18.73 -4.84
N ASP A 235 8.26 18.52 -5.92
CA ASP A 235 7.90 19.57 -6.87
C ASP A 235 6.85 20.53 -6.31
N TRP A 236 6.12 20.13 -5.28
CA TRP A 236 5.19 21.00 -4.59
C TRP A 236 5.94 21.88 -3.59
N THR A 237 6.03 23.17 -3.87
CA THR A 237 6.84 24.13 -3.10
C THR A 237 6.37 24.35 -1.67
N GLU A 238 5.10 24.05 -1.37
CA GLU A 238 4.55 24.11 0.00
C GLU A 238 4.85 22.85 0.82
N ASN A 239 5.42 21.80 0.20
CA ASN A 239 5.84 20.61 0.92
C ASN A 239 7.11 20.89 1.73
N ARG A 240 6.91 21.34 2.96
CA ARG A 240 7.99 21.73 3.90
C ARG A 240 7.95 20.81 5.13
N PRO A 241 8.62 19.64 5.06
CA PRO A 241 8.67 18.71 6.18
C PRO A 241 9.24 19.38 7.44
N HIS A 242 8.59 19.18 8.57
CA HIS A 242 9.02 19.66 9.89
C HIS A 242 8.56 18.68 10.97
N GLU A 243 9.20 18.73 12.13
CA GLU A 243 8.78 17.94 13.29
C GLU A 243 7.51 18.53 13.90
N LEU A 244 6.59 17.66 14.29
CA LEU A 244 5.42 18.06 15.08
C LEU A 244 5.80 18.10 16.56
N PRO A 245 5.33 19.12 17.32
CA PRO A 245 5.60 19.20 18.76
C PRO A 245 5.06 17.99 19.54
N ASP A 246 3.92 17.47 19.14
CA ASP A 246 3.24 16.34 19.76
C ASP A 246 2.21 15.71 18.79
N TRP A 247 1.43 14.74 19.29
CA TRP A 247 0.36 14.08 18.54
C TRP A 247 -1.04 14.65 18.85
N SER A 248 -1.13 15.90 19.35
CA SER A 248 -2.42 16.56 19.56
C SER A 248 -3.11 16.87 18.24
N ALA A 249 -4.44 17.05 18.28
CA ALA A 249 -5.22 17.46 17.11
C ALA A 249 -4.72 18.81 16.53
N ALA A 250 -4.29 19.75 17.38
CA ALA A 250 -3.75 21.04 16.96
C ALA A 250 -2.42 20.89 16.21
N SER A 251 -1.52 20.05 16.71
CA SER A 251 -0.25 19.75 16.03
C SER A 251 -0.49 19.02 14.73
N MET A 252 -1.33 17.99 14.73
CA MET A 252 -1.66 17.24 13.51
C MET A 252 -2.34 18.09 12.44
N ALA A 253 -3.11 19.12 12.81
CA ALA A 253 -3.72 20.04 11.87
C ALA A 253 -2.71 20.93 11.10
N GLN A 254 -1.42 20.91 11.48
CA GLN A 254 -0.34 21.55 10.73
C GLN A 254 0.16 20.70 9.55
N LEU A 255 -0.17 19.41 9.53
CA LEU A 255 0.15 18.53 8.41
C LEU A 255 -0.58 18.97 7.12
N PRO A 256 -0.01 18.68 5.93
CA PRO A 256 -0.68 18.94 4.66
C PRO A 256 -2.11 18.39 4.62
N LEU A 257 -2.98 19.07 3.87
CA LEU A 257 -4.39 18.73 3.79
C LEU A 257 -4.67 17.29 3.30
N TYR A 258 -3.78 16.70 2.52
CA TYR A 258 -3.94 15.31 2.10
C TYR A 258 -3.70 14.29 3.24
N TYR A 259 -3.16 14.71 4.38
CA TYR A 259 -3.09 13.90 5.61
C TYR A 259 -4.21 14.26 6.60
N VAL A 260 -4.42 15.56 6.84
CA VAL A 260 -5.43 16.06 7.79
C VAL A 260 -6.41 16.95 7.03
N MET A 261 -7.39 16.29 6.41
CA MET A 261 -8.38 16.87 5.50
C MET A 261 -9.36 17.79 6.23
N ASN A 262 -10.00 18.71 5.52
CA ASN A 262 -11.21 19.36 6.03
C ASN A 262 -12.28 18.30 6.28
N LEU A 263 -13.07 18.47 7.32
CA LEU A 263 -14.08 17.47 7.73
C LEU A 263 -15.12 17.19 6.65
N ASP A 264 -15.51 18.22 5.90
CA ASP A 264 -16.55 18.22 4.87
C ASP A 264 -16.05 17.89 3.44
N SER A 265 -14.73 17.69 3.27
CA SER A 265 -14.13 17.45 1.95
C SER A 265 -13.80 15.97 1.75
N ASP A 266 -13.92 15.50 0.50
CA ASP A 266 -13.32 14.25 0.03
C ASP A 266 -11.87 14.46 -0.44
N MET A 267 -11.17 13.39 -0.85
CA MET A 267 -9.79 13.50 -1.31
C MET A 267 -9.67 14.20 -2.68
N PRO A 268 -10.51 13.92 -3.69
CA PRO A 268 -10.53 14.68 -4.93
C PRO A 268 -10.68 16.19 -4.74
N ALA A 269 -11.64 16.63 -3.93
CA ALA A 269 -11.83 18.05 -3.62
C ALA A 269 -10.64 18.64 -2.83
N THR A 270 -10.02 17.83 -1.97
CA THR A 270 -8.85 18.25 -1.19
C THR A 270 -7.65 18.55 -2.08
N VAL A 271 -7.40 17.76 -3.12
CA VAL A 271 -6.19 17.90 -3.96
C VAL A 271 -6.41 18.77 -5.20
N ALA A 272 -7.66 18.94 -5.66
CA ALA A 272 -7.98 19.68 -6.88
C ALA A 272 -7.37 21.11 -6.94
N PRO A 273 -7.37 21.90 -5.85
CA PRO A 273 -6.79 23.24 -5.85
C PRO A 273 -5.27 23.27 -6.09
N TYR A 274 -4.60 22.13 -5.93
CA TYR A 274 -3.16 21.98 -6.03
C TYR A 274 -2.72 21.28 -7.32
N MET A 275 -3.57 21.30 -8.34
CA MET A 275 -3.24 20.81 -9.67
C MET A 275 -2.04 21.60 -10.22
N PRO A 276 -0.92 20.94 -10.62
CA PRO A 276 0.21 21.64 -11.19
C PRO A 276 -0.15 22.30 -12.53
N GLY A 277 0.45 23.44 -12.82
CA GLY A 277 0.30 24.12 -14.10
C GLY A 277 0.92 23.32 -15.25
N ALA A 278 0.55 23.66 -16.50
CA ALA A 278 0.99 22.94 -17.69
C ALA A 278 2.53 22.85 -17.81
N GLU A 279 3.25 23.91 -17.47
CA GLU A 279 4.72 23.94 -17.46
C GLU A 279 5.32 22.97 -16.43
N GLN A 280 4.73 22.89 -15.23
CA GLN A 280 5.15 21.95 -14.20
C GLN A 280 4.88 20.51 -14.62
N VAL A 281 3.72 20.24 -15.24
CA VAL A 281 3.41 18.91 -15.79
C VAL A 281 4.42 18.52 -16.85
N ALA A 282 4.73 19.41 -17.80
CA ALA A 282 5.70 19.16 -18.86
C ALA A 282 7.13 18.95 -18.31
N ALA A 283 7.48 19.59 -17.21
CA ALA A 283 8.79 19.45 -16.55
C ALA A 283 8.89 18.20 -15.66
N CYS A 284 7.77 17.53 -15.35
CA CYS A 284 7.72 16.38 -14.44
C CYS A 284 8.38 15.14 -15.06
N ARG A 285 9.67 14.91 -14.79
CA ARG A 285 10.45 13.77 -15.33
C ARG A 285 10.24 12.47 -14.56
N TRP A 286 9.90 12.56 -13.28
CA TRP A 286 9.75 11.37 -12.44
C TRP A 286 8.43 10.62 -12.71
N LEU A 287 7.37 11.34 -13.18
CA LEU A 287 6.07 10.76 -13.55
C LEU A 287 5.46 11.54 -14.74
N PRO A 288 5.99 11.41 -15.96
CA PRO A 288 5.38 12.00 -17.14
C PRO A 288 3.99 11.41 -17.43
N ASP A 289 3.17 12.09 -18.25
CA ASP A 289 1.75 11.72 -18.43
C ASP A 289 1.54 10.29 -18.95
N HIS A 290 2.41 9.79 -19.84
CA HIS A 290 2.29 8.42 -20.33
C HIS A 290 2.54 7.36 -19.22
N GLU A 291 3.38 7.66 -18.25
CA GLU A 291 3.59 6.79 -17.07
C GLU A 291 2.44 6.93 -16.06
N LEU A 292 1.91 8.14 -15.87
CA LEU A 292 0.73 8.37 -15.04
C LEU A 292 -0.49 7.62 -15.59
N ALA A 293 -0.64 7.57 -16.92
CA ALA A 293 -1.73 6.87 -17.59
C ALA A 293 -1.79 5.37 -17.23
N VAL A 294 -0.66 4.74 -16.88
CA VAL A 294 -0.63 3.34 -16.42
C VAL A 294 -1.39 3.22 -15.09
N TYR A 295 -1.13 4.10 -14.12
CA TYR A 295 -1.85 4.09 -12.84
C TYR A 295 -3.34 4.36 -13.06
N VAL A 296 -3.66 5.35 -13.89
CA VAL A 296 -5.05 5.70 -14.22
C VAL A 296 -5.79 4.50 -14.81
N ALA A 297 -5.18 3.80 -15.78
CA ALA A 297 -5.80 2.64 -16.42
C ALA A 297 -6.03 1.48 -15.44
N GLU A 298 -5.06 1.20 -14.56
CA GLU A 298 -5.19 0.14 -13.58
C GLU A 298 -6.26 0.46 -12.52
N TYR A 299 -6.27 1.69 -11.99
CA TYR A 299 -7.28 2.09 -11.00
C TYR A 299 -8.67 2.29 -11.60
N ALA A 300 -8.79 2.71 -12.86
CA ALA A 300 -10.07 2.73 -13.57
C ALA A 300 -10.67 1.32 -13.71
N ARG A 301 -9.81 0.29 -13.82
CA ARG A 301 -10.24 -1.11 -13.96
C ARG A 301 -10.64 -1.75 -12.63
N VAL A 302 -9.88 -1.51 -11.55
CA VAL A 302 -10.07 -2.24 -10.28
C VAL A 302 -10.59 -1.37 -9.14
N GLY A 303 -10.60 -0.05 -9.28
CA GLY A 303 -10.92 0.89 -8.21
C GLY A 303 -9.84 0.95 -7.13
N PHE A 304 -10.19 1.60 -6.03
CA PHE A 304 -9.31 1.78 -4.87
C PHE A 304 -9.65 0.81 -3.72
N GLN A 305 -10.82 0.14 -3.78
CA GLN A 305 -11.38 -0.56 -2.63
C GLN A 305 -10.44 -1.60 -2.02
N GLY A 306 -9.72 -2.35 -2.85
CA GLY A 306 -8.76 -3.35 -2.35
C GLY A 306 -7.68 -2.75 -1.44
N GLY A 307 -7.09 -1.63 -1.85
CA GLY A 307 -6.13 -0.89 -1.03
C GLY A 307 -6.76 -0.23 0.20
N LEU A 308 -8.02 0.25 0.07
CA LEU A 308 -8.76 0.86 1.17
C LEU A 308 -9.10 -0.16 2.27
N GLN A 309 -9.23 -1.45 1.97
CA GLN A 309 -9.43 -2.48 2.99
C GLN A 309 -8.26 -2.53 3.99
N TRP A 310 -7.03 -2.21 3.57
CA TRP A 310 -5.88 -2.15 4.47
C TRP A 310 -6.03 -1.05 5.53
N TYR A 311 -6.56 0.12 5.13
CA TYR A 311 -6.87 1.20 6.07
C TYR A 311 -7.97 0.80 7.04
N ARG A 312 -9.02 0.10 6.57
CA ARG A 312 -10.08 -0.43 7.43
C ARG A 312 -9.56 -1.42 8.47
N CYS A 313 -8.62 -2.29 8.08
CA CYS A 313 -7.94 -3.17 9.02
C CYS A 313 -7.12 -2.39 10.06
N SER A 314 -6.48 -1.31 9.64
CA SER A 314 -5.61 -0.49 10.50
C SER A 314 -6.40 0.38 11.47
N THR A 315 -7.46 1.07 11.01
CA THR A 315 -8.24 2.01 11.83
C THR A 315 -9.23 1.32 12.75
N GLY A 316 -9.71 0.13 12.39
CA GLY A 316 -10.74 -0.60 13.13
C GLY A 316 -10.26 -1.27 14.43
N GLY A 317 -8.95 -1.36 14.66
CA GLY A 317 -8.38 -2.01 15.84
C GLY A 317 -8.67 -3.51 15.98
N ARG A 318 -9.39 -4.12 15.04
CA ARG A 318 -9.86 -5.52 15.08
C ARG A 318 -8.73 -6.53 15.27
N TYR A 319 -7.55 -6.26 14.69
CA TYR A 319 -6.43 -7.21 14.63
C TYR A 319 -5.31 -6.92 15.64
N VAL A 320 -5.52 -6.00 16.57
CA VAL A 320 -4.51 -5.64 17.59
C VAL A 320 -4.12 -6.85 18.43
N ALA A 321 -5.07 -7.71 18.80
CA ALA A 321 -4.83 -8.89 19.62
C ALA A 321 -3.85 -9.89 18.95
N GLU A 322 -3.94 -10.11 17.65
CA GLU A 322 -2.98 -10.98 16.95
C GLU A 322 -1.59 -10.34 16.84
N HIS A 323 -1.51 -9.03 16.73
CA HIS A 323 -0.24 -8.31 16.73
C HIS A 323 0.43 -8.33 18.10
N GLN A 324 -0.32 -8.36 19.18
CA GLN A 324 0.19 -8.43 20.55
C GLN A 324 0.91 -9.74 20.85
N LEU A 325 0.66 -10.81 20.08
CA LEU A 325 1.45 -12.05 20.18
C LEU A 325 2.95 -11.82 19.91
N PHE A 326 3.30 -10.74 19.27
CA PHE A 326 4.68 -10.35 18.94
C PHE A 326 5.22 -9.23 19.83
N ALA A 327 4.48 -8.84 20.88
CA ALA A 327 4.91 -7.77 21.78
C ALA A 327 6.31 -8.02 22.33
N GLY A 328 7.13 -6.98 22.35
CA GLY A 328 8.52 -7.06 22.76
C GLY A 328 9.50 -7.62 21.72
N ARG A 329 9.04 -8.18 20.59
CA ARG A 329 9.95 -8.55 19.50
C ARG A 329 10.49 -7.29 18.81
N LYS A 330 11.73 -7.39 18.39
CA LYS A 330 12.44 -6.37 17.61
C LYS A 330 12.90 -6.97 16.29
N ILE A 331 13.15 -6.11 15.33
CA ILE A 331 13.87 -6.46 14.11
C ILE A 331 15.34 -6.16 14.39
N ASP A 332 16.18 -7.21 14.37
CA ASP A 332 17.62 -7.14 14.64
C ASP A 332 18.39 -6.85 13.35
#